data_accdd7488c9e21fe442a83d6c368f210
#
_entry.id   accdd7488c9e21fe442a83d6c368f210
#
_cell.length_a   1.000
_cell.length_b   1.000
_cell.length_c   1.000
_cell.angle_alpha   90.00
_cell.angle_beta   90.00
_cell.angle_gamma   90.00
#
_symmetry.space_group_name_H-M   'P 1'
#
loop_
_entity.id
_entity.type
_entity.pdbx_description
1 polymer ?
#
loop_
_entity_poly.entity_id
_entity_poly.type
_entity_poly.pdbx_seq_one_letter_code
_entity_poly.pdbx_strand_id
1 'polypeptide(L)'
;MPEQPTASTSASKAPVKKDTTDVDIEKLLSREASAFQREVEVERILKAFKLNPYDVIDVDETATQEEVKKKYKQTSLFIHPDKCPHERAPEAFDLLKKAELELGDKAKREELDAVINQARNLILKSLDLPITTPPSDPKLQGLSPSFKVRLRAKSKELLIEEELRRRKAIKLNLANEGLEARKKEEEVASKKRKAEEEQAWEANRDQRIDSWRSFSNNGSKKKKKQKIAILG
;
A
#
# COMPACT_ATOMS: atom_id res chain seq x y z
N MET A 1 -49.24 -67.33 -59.04
CA MET A 1 -48.26 -66.24 -59.09
C MET A 1 -47.92 -65.89 -57.67
N PRO A 2 -46.76 -66.34 -57.12
CA PRO A 2 -46.38 -66.04 -55.72
C PRO A 2 -45.40 -64.90 -55.64
N GLU A 3 -45.69 -64.03 -54.71
CA GLU A 3 -44.85 -62.90 -54.26
C GLU A 3 -43.77 -63.40 -53.28
N GLN A 4 -42.55 -62.87 -53.46
CA GLN A 4 -41.50 -63.05 -52.49
C GLN A 4 -41.43 -61.87 -51.53
N PRO A 5 -41.16 -62.08 -50.22
CA PRO A 5 -40.90 -60.99 -49.28
C PRO A 5 -39.41 -60.71 -49.25
N THR A 6 -39.07 -59.45 -49.39
CA THR A 6 -37.70 -58.92 -49.19
C THR A 6 -37.46 -58.73 -47.70
N ALA A 7 -36.45 -59.40 -47.17
CA ALA A 7 -35.96 -59.22 -45.80
C ALA A 7 -35.13 -57.95 -45.69
N SER A 8 -35.57 -56.96 -44.93
CA SER A 8 -34.79 -55.81 -44.54
C SER A 8 -33.94 -56.15 -43.29
N THR A 9 -32.66 -56.26 -43.44
CA THR A 9 -31.71 -56.44 -42.36
C THR A 9 -31.42 -55.09 -41.71
N SER A 10 -32.08 -54.84 -40.54
CA SER A 10 -31.71 -53.72 -39.69
C SER A 10 -30.44 -54.07 -38.90
N ALA A 11 -29.33 -53.50 -39.33
CA ALA A 11 -28.09 -53.56 -38.56
C ALA A 11 -28.26 -52.67 -37.28
N SER A 12 -28.49 -53.28 -36.16
CA SER A 12 -28.44 -52.65 -34.85
C SER A 12 -26.98 -52.30 -34.55
N LYS A 13 -26.70 -51.00 -34.58
CA LYS A 13 -25.43 -50.44 -34.16
C LYS A 13 -25.32 -50.58 -32.65
N ALA A 14 -24.52 -51.56 -32.18
CA ALA A 14 -24.24 -51.75 -30.76
C ALA A 14 -23.59 -50.47 -30.19
N PRO A 15 -23.94 -50.02 -28.96
CA PRO A 15 -23.30 -48.92 -28.31
C PRO A 15 -21.82 -49.28 -28.07
N VAL A 16 -20.93 -48.49 -28.64
CA VAL A 16 -19.49 -48.58 -28.34
C VAL A 16 -19.36 -48.32 -26.83
N LYS A 17 -18.96 -49.33 -26.09
CA LYS A 17 -18.59 -49.21 -24.68
C LYS A 17 -17.36 -48.31 -24.67
N LYS A 18 -17.51 -47.03 -24.24
CA LYS A 18 -16.39 -46.18 -23.90
C LYS A 18 -15.64 -46.91 -22.79
N ASP A 19 -14.39 -47.27 -23.08
CA ASP A 19 -13.55 -47.94 -22.10
C ASP A 19 -13.43 -47.06 -20.87
N THR A 20 -13.62 -47.65 -19.68
CA THR A 20 -13.52 -46.98 -18.38
C THR A 20 -12.16 -46.29 -18.22
N THR A 21 -11.11 -46.75 -18.85
CA THR A 21 -9.75 -46.16 -18.91
C THR A 21 -9.72 -44.79 -19.61
N ASP A 22 -10.47 -44.61 -20.71
CA ASP A 22 -10.52 -43.34 -21.44
C ASP A 22 -11.23 -42.25 -20.64
N VAL A 23 -12.29 -42.64 -19.93
CA VAL A 23 -13.05 -41.72 -19.03
C VAL A 23 -12.19 -41.29 -17.83
N ASP A 24 -11.34 -42.16 -17.33
CA ASP A 24 -10.47 -41.85 -16.18
C ASP A 24 -9.29 -40.95 -16.62
N ILE A 25 -8.74 -41.17 -17.83
CA ILE A 25 -7.71 -40.29 -18.42
C ILE A 25 -8.28 -38.91 -18.69
N GLU A 26 -9.48 -38.82 -19.26
CA GLU A 26 -10.13 -37.53 -19.54
C GLU A 26 -10.41 -36.71 -18.27
N LYS A 27 -10.81 -37.36 -17.18
CA LYS A 27 -10.97 -36.76 -15.85
C LYS A 27 -9.65 -36.32 -15.25
N LEU A 28 -8.59 -37.09 -15.41
CA LEU A 28 -7.25 -36.74 -14.92
C LEU A 28 -6.73 -35.50 -15.65
N LEU A 29 -6.80 -35.48 -16.98
CA LEU A 29 -6.40 -34.34 -17.81
C LEU A 29 -7.21 -33.07 -17.47
N SER A 30 -8.49 -33.19 -17.22
CA SER A 30 -9.35 -32.08 -16.80
C SER A 30 -8.95 -31.52 -15.42
N ARG A 31 -8.55 -32.39 -14.48
CA ARG A 31 -8.04 -31.98 -13.17
C ARG A 31 -6.70 -31.26 -13.28
N GLU A 32 -5.77 -31.79 -14.07
CA GLU A 32 -4.46 -31.17 -14.28
C GLU A 32 -4.58 -29.82 -15.00
N ALA A 33 -5.42 -29.74 -16.05
CA ALA A 33 -5.71 -28.48 -16.73
C ALA A 33 -6.29 -27.44 -15.76
N SER A 34 -7.19 -27.86 -14.88
CA SER A 34 -7.77 -26.99 -13.84
C SER A 34 -6.73 -26.56 -12.79
N ALA A 35 -5.81 -27.44 -12.39
CA ALA A 35 -4.73 -27.12 -11.47
C ALA A 35 -3.76 -26.11 -12.11
N PHE A 36 -3.34 -26.35 -13.34
CA PHE A 36 -2.49 -25.42 -14.09
C PHE A 36 -3.13 -24.03 -14.25
N GLN A 37 -4.42 -23.95 -14.56
CA GLN A 37 -5.13 -22.69 -14.66
C GLN A 37 -5.12 -21.93 -13.33
N ARG A 38 -5.22 -22.62 -12.18
CA ARG A 38 -5.11 -22.01 -10.85
C ARG A 38 -3.71 -21.44 -10.61
N GLU A 39 -2.68 -22.18 -10.97
CA GLU A 39 -1.29 -21.72 -10.86
C GLU A 39 -1.05 -20.47 -11.72
N VAL A 40 -1.52 -20.47 -12.97
CA VAL A 40 -1.43 -19.29 -13.86
C VAL A 40 -2.15 -18.07 -13.24
N GLU A 41 -3.30 -18.27 -12.62
CA GLU A 41 -4.04 -17.19 -11.98
C GLU A 41 -3.32 -16.67 -10.72
N VAL A 42 -2.74 -17.54 -9.90
CA VAL A 42 -1.87 -17.15 -8.78
C VAL A 42 -0.70 -16.31 -9.28
N GLU A 43 0.01 -16.77 -10.32
CA GLU A 43 1.12 -16.04 -10.94
C GLU A 43 0.67 -14.67 -11.49
N ARG A 44 -0.51 -14.59 -12.12
CA ARG A 44 -1.09 -13.33 -12.60
C ARG A 44 -1.25 -12.32 -11.47
N ILE A 45 -1.84 -12.75 -10.34
CA ILE A 45 -2.09 -11.90 -9.18
C ILE A 45 -0.77 -11.43 -8.55
N LEU A 46 0.20 -12.33 -8.42
CA LEU A 46 1.52 -12.00 -7.87
C LEU A 46 2.30 -11.02 -8.74
N LYS A 47 2.10 -11.07 -10.06
CA LYS A 47 2.71 -10.15 -11.05
C LYS A 47 1.91 -8.87 -11.23
N ALA A 48 0.65 -8.82 -10.78
CA ALA A 48 -0.19 -7.63 -10.88
C ALA A 48 0.43 -6.46 -10.10
N PHE A 49 0.12 -5.23 -10.55
CA PHE A 49 0.62 -4.04 -9.88
C PHE A 49 -0.11 -3.83 -8.55
N LYS A 50 0.58 -4.06 -7.44
CA LYS A 50 0.02 -4.12 -6.07
C LYS A 50 -0.64 -2.81 -5.61
N LEU A 51 -0.29 -1.66 -6.18
CA LEU A 51 -0.91 -0.36 -5.86
C LEU A 51 -2.18 -0.08 -6.67
N ASN A 52 -2.52 -0.94 -7.64
CA ASN A 52 -3.77 -0.85 -8.38
C ASN A 52 -4.65 -2.07 -8.11
N PRO A 53 -5.62 -1.97 -7.19
CA PRO A 53 -6.52 -3.06 -6.86
C PRO A 53 -7.34 -3.59 -8.05
N TYR A 54 -7.64 -2.73 -9.05
CA TYR A 54 -8.33 -3.15 -10.28
C TYR A 54 -7.53 -4.16 -11.10
N ASP A 55 -6.19 -3.98 -11.18
CA ASP A 55 -5.31 -4.93 -11.85
C ASP A 55 -5.18 -6.26 -11.08
N VAL A 56 -5.23 -6.21 -9.74
CA VAL A 56 -5.15 -7.40 -8.89
C VAL A 56 -6.40 -8.26 -9.05
N ILE A 57 -7.60 -7.68 -9.03
CA ILE A 57 -8.88 -8.39 -9.18
C ILE A 57 -9.17 -8.72 -10.65
N ASP A 58 -8.50 -8.05 -11.60
CA ASP A 58 -8.74 -8.13 -13.04
C ASP A 58 -10.15 -7.68 -13.42
N VAL A 59 -10.47 -6.46 -13.03
CA VAL A 59 -11.72 -5.76 -13.40
C VAL A 59 -11.39 -4.42 -14.04
N ASP A 60 -12.33 -3.89 -14.82
CA ASP A 60 -12.20 -2.56 -15.40
C ASP A 60 -12.43 -1.47 -14.33
N GLU A 61 -11.85 -0.31 -14.53
CA GLU A 61 -11.93 0.84 -13.62
C GLU A 61 -13.39 1.38 -13.50
N THR A 62 -14.23 1.09 -14.49
CA THR A 62 -15.65 1.43 -14.50
C THR A 62 -16.54 0.38 -13.84
N ALA A 63 -15.97 -0.72 -13.35
CA ALA A 63 -16.74 -1.83 -12.77
C ALA A 63 -17.55 -1.39 -11.55
N THR A 64 -18.76 -1.88 -11.44
CA THR A 64 -19.61 -1.66 -10.26
C THR A 64 -19.09 -2.42 -9.06
N GLN A 65 -19.51 -2.02 -7.86
CA GLN A 65 -19.10 -2.71 -6.63
C GLN A 65 -19.58 -4.17 -6.57
N GLU A 66 -20.71 -4.45 -7.22
CA GLU A 66 -21.25 -5.81 -7.32
C GLU A 66 -20.37 -6.69 -8.23
N GLU A 67 -19.90 -6.14 -9.34
CA GLU A 67 -18.99 -6.84 -10.25
C GLU A 67 -17.64 -7.12 -9.57
N VAL A 68 -17.10 -6.16 -8.84
CA VAL A 68 -15.87 -6.36 -8.03
C VAL A 68 -16.07 -7.50 -7.03
N LYS A 69 -17.15 -7.50 -6.25
CA LYS A 69 -17.46 -8.56 -5.28
C LYS A 69 -17.67 -9.92 -5.96
N LYS A 70 -18.34 -9.94 -7.11
CA LYS A 70 -18.58 -11.17 -7.88
C LYS A 70 -17.26 -11.76 -8.37
N LYS A 71 -16.42 -10.94 -8.98
CA LYS A 71 -15.09 -11.35 -9.49
C LYS A 71 -14.19 -11.82 -8.33
N TYR A 72 -14.17 -11.08 -7.22
CA TYR A 72 -13.43 -11.46 -6.02
C TYR A 72 -13.86 -12.85 -5.52
N LYS A 73 -15.17 -13.11 -5.37
CA LYS A 73 -15.66 -14.41 -4.93
C LYS A 73 -15.25 -15.54 -5.87
N GLN A 74 -15.35 -15.32 -7.19
CA GLN A 74 -14.92 -16.30 -8.18
C GLN A 74 -13.43 -16.62 -8.07
N THR A 75 -12.60 -15.58 -8.06
CA THR A 75 -11.15 -15.74 -8.02
C THR A 75 -10.67 -16.30 -6.68
N SER A 76 -11.23 -15.87 -5.55
CA SER A 76 -10.86 -16.37 -4.22
C SER A 76 -11.16 -17.85 -4.04
N LEU A 77 -12.30 -18.34 -4.56
CA LEU A 77 -12.64 -19.77 -4.55
C LEU A 77 -11.75 -20.59 -5.49
N PHE A 78 -11.27 -19.95 -6.56
CA PHE A 78 -10.44 -20.61 -7.57
C PHE A 78 -9.00 -20.81 -7.08
N ILE A 79 -8.42 -19.78 -6.43
CA ILE A 79 -7.03 -19.80 -5.93
C ILE A 79 -6.90 -20.18 -4.45
N HIS A 80 -8.00 -20.69 -3.83
CA HIS A 80 -7.96 -21.02 -2.42
C HIS A 80 -6.81 -21.96 -2.09
N PRO A 81 -6.01 -21.71 -1.02
CA PRO A 81 -4.81 -22.50 -0.69
C PRO A 81 -5.09 -24.00 -0.53
N ASP A 82 -6.32 -24.37 -0.10
CA ASP A 82 -6.75 -25.77 0.01
C ASP A 82 -6.92 -26.47 -1.35
N LYS A 83 -7.17 -25.71 -2.41
CA LYS A 83 -7.46 -26.25 -3.75
C LYS A 83 -6.34 -26.02 -4.76
N CYS A 84 -5.46 -25.09 -4.47
CA CYS A 84 -4.35 -24.72 -5.34
C CYS A 84 -3.03 -25.26 -4.77
N PRO A 85 -2.31 -26.12 -5.48
CA PRO A 85 -1.06 -26.70 -4.99
C PRO A 85 0.13 -25.73 -5.03
N HIS A 86 -0.08 -24.50 -5.51
CA HIS A 86 0.97 -23.52 -5.66
C HIS A 86 1.45 -22.99 -4.30
N GLU A 87 2.76 -23.01 -4.04
CA GLU A 87 3.40 -22.62 -2.78
C GLU A 87 3.00 -21.18 -2.34
N ARG A 88 2.88 -20.25 -3.30
CA ARG A 88 2.56 -18.85 -3.04
C ARG A 88 1.06 -18.52 -3.18
N ALA A 89 0.18 -19.52 -3.20
CA ALA A 89 -1.27 -19.30 -3.23
C ALA A 89 -1.77 -18.47 -2.04
N PRO A 90 -1.29 -18.66 -0.79
CA PRO A 90 -1.67 -17.81 0.35
C PRO A 90 -1.33 -16.34 0.14
N GLU A 91 -0.14 -16.03 -0.41
CA GLU A 91 0.27 -14.64 -0.70
C GLU A 91 -0.65 -13.98 -1.74
N ALA A 92 -0.97 -14.70 -2.80
CA ALA A 92 -1.90 -14.21 -3.83
C ALA A 92 -3.31 -13.99 -3.26
N PHE A 93 -3.77 -14.88 -2.37
CA PHE A 93 -5.05 -14.75 -1.70
C PHE A 93 -5.11 -13.52 -0.80
N ASP A 94 -4.05 -13.22 -0.03
CA ASP A 94 -3.96 -12.05 0.81
C ASP A 94 -3.94 -10.75 -0.02
N LEU A 95 -3.23 -10.73 -1.15
CA LEU A 95 -3.26 -9.61 -2.08
C LEU A 95 -4.65 -9.36 -2.66
N LEU A 96 -5.35 -10.44 -3.04
CA LEU A 96 -6.70 -10.36 -3.57
C LEU A 96 -7.69 -9.83 -2.52
N LYS A 97 -7.58 -10.31 -1.28
CA LYS A 97 -8.39 -9.85 -0.15
C LYS A 97 -8.15 -8.37 0.16
N LYS A 98 -6.89 -7.96 0.14
CA LYS A 98 -6.54 -6.55 0.34
C LYS A 98 -7.13 -5.67 -0.76
N ALA A 99 -7.04 -6.09 -2.01
CA ALA A 99 -7.61 -5.36 -3.14
C ALA A 99 -9.13 -5.20 -3.05
N GLU A 100 -9.85 -6.25 -2.60
CA GLU A 100 -11.30 -6.17 -2.36
C GLU A 100 -11.63 -5.18 -1.24
N LEU A 101 -10.90 -5.20 -0.13
CA LEU A 101 -11.09 -4.25 0.98
C LEU A 101 -10.85 -2.80 0.55
N GLU A 102 -9.85 -2.55 -0.29
CA GLU A 102 -9.55 -1.21 -0.79
C GLU A 102 -10.64 -0.71 -1.74
N LEU A 103 -11.15 -1.55 -2.66
CA LEU A 103 -12.26 -1.20 -3.55
C LEU A 103 -13.63 -1.21 -2.86
N GLY A 104 -13.75 -1.89 -1.72
CA GLY A 104 -14.93 -1.89 -0.87
C GLY A 104 -15.10 -0.60 -0.08
N ASP A 105 -14.01 0.07 0.24
CA ASP A 105 -13.98 1.36 0.91
C ASP A 105 -14.21 2.48 -0.11
N LYS A 106 -15.35 3.18 0.02
CA LYS A 106 -15.75 4.23 -0.91
C LYS A 106 -14.70 5.37 -1.00
N ALA A 107 -14.12 5.78 0.13
CA ALA A 107 -13.14 6.86 0.16
C ALA A 107 -11.86 6.48 -0.59
N LYS A 108 -11.32 5.29 -0.33
CA LYS A 108 -10.12 4.79 -1.02
C LYS A 108 -10.35 4.58 -2.51
N ARG A 109 -11.54 4.11 -2.87
CA ARG A 109 -11.92 3.95 -4.27
C ARG A 109 -11.99 5.30 -4.98
N GLU A 110 -12.60 6.32 -4.37
CA GLU A 110 -12.66 7.67 -4.93
C GLU A 110 -11.26 8.29 -5.12
N GLU A 111 -10.35 8.09 -4.16
CA GLU A 111 -8.95 8.52 -4.28
C GLU A 111 -8.25 7.83 -5.47
N LEU A 112 -8.40 6.52 -5.59
CA LEU A 112 -7.84 5.75 -6.70
C LEU A 112 -8.40 6.19 -8.04
N ASP A 113 -9.73 6.32 -8.14
CA ASP A 113 -10.42 6.74 -9.34
C ASP A 113 -10.01 8.18 -9.77
N ALA A 114 -9.74 9.06 -8.80
CA ALA A 114 -9.22 10.40 -9.07
C ALA A 114 -7.83 10.35 -9.73
N VAL A 115 -6.92 9.49 -9.26
CA VAL A 115 -5.59 9.31 -9.87
C VAL A 115 -5.70 8.71 -11.27
N ILE A 116 -6.58 7.73 -11.49
CA ILE A 116 -6.82 7.12 -12.80
C ILE A 116 -7.40 8.14 -13.77
N ASN A 117 -8.38 8.95 -13.35
CA ASN A 117 -8.93 10.03 -14.13
C ASN A 117 -7.88 11.09 -14.48
N GLN A 118 -6.99 11.42 -13.55
CA GLN A 118 -5.86 12.30 -13.83
C GLN A 118 -4.93 11.71 -14.91
N ALA A 119 -4.60 10.41 -14.82
CA ALA A 119 -3.83 9.71 -15.84
C ALA A 119 -4.50 9.78 -17.21
N ARG A 120 -5.82 9.55 -17.27
CA ARG A 120 -6.63 9.67 -18.48
C ARG A 120 -6.55 11.06 -19.08
N ASN A 121 -6.75 12.09 -18.27
CA ASN A 121 -6.70 13.49 -18.72
C ASN A 121 -5.32 13.87 -19.28
N LEU A 122 -4.25 13.40 -18.66
CA LEU A 122 -2.88 13.62 -19.15
C LEU A 122 -2.64 12.96 -20.52
N ILE A 123 -3.17 11.75 -20.72
CA ILE A 123 -3.04 11.05 -22.01
C ILE A 123 -3.88 11.77 -23.08
N LEU A 124 -5.13 12.12 -22.81
CA LEU A 124 -5.98 12.85 -23.75
C LEU A 124 -5.34 14.19 -24.13
N LYS A 125 -4.77 14.90 -23.16
CA LYS A 125 -4.01 16.14 -23.42
C LYS A 125 -2.79 15.90 -24.31
N SER A 126 -2.06 14.81 -24.12
CA SER A 126 -0.89 14.45 -24.94
C SER A 126 -1.27 14.06 -26.37
N LEU A 127 -2.53 13.74 -26.60
CA LEU A 127 -3.10 13.41 -27.93
C LEU A 127 -3.86 14.59 -28.56
N ASP A 128 -3.82 15.77 -27.91
CA ASP A 128 -4.60 16.96 -28.31
C ASP A 128 -6.11 16.69 -28.44
N LEU A 129 -6.63 15.79 -27.59
CA LEU A 129 -8.05 15.44 -27.55
C LEU A 129 -8.74 16.10 -26.36
N PRO A 130 -10.02 16.47 -26.49
CA PRO A 130 -10.79 17.02 -25.38
C PRO A 130 -10.98 15.99 -24.27
N ILE A 131 -10.98 16.45 -23.02
CA ILE A 131 -11.12 15.62 -21.79
C ILE A 131 -12.43 14.82 -21.79
N THR A 132 -13.46 15.34 -22.49
CA THR A 132 -14.78 14.72 -22.63
C THR A 132 -14.83 13.55 -23.61
N THR A 133 -13.72 13.22 -24.30
CA THR A 133 -13.66 12.15 -25.30
C THR A 133 -14.02 10.79 -24.65
N PRO A 134 -15.05 10.09 -25.17
CA PRO A 134 -15.45 8.79 -24.61
C PRO A 134 -14.39 7.71 -24.90
N PRO A 135 -14.31 6.65 -24.10
CA PRO A 135 -13.37 5.54 -24.32
C PRO A 135 -13.59 4.81 -25.65
N SER A 136 -14.79 4.91 -26.21
CA SER A 136 -15.19 4.24 -27.46
C SER A 136 -14.89 5.05 -28.72
N ASP A 137 -14.24 6.22 -28.58
CA ASP A 137 -13.92 7.07 -29.74
C ASP A 137 -12.98 6.32 -30.71
N PRO A 138 -13.28 6.33 -32.04
CA PRO A 138 -12.43 5.67 -33.04
C PRO A 138 -11.00 6.17 -33.06
N LYS A 139 -10.74 7.42 -32.65
CA LYS A 139 -9.41 7.98 -32.54
C LYS A 139 -8.57 7.28 -31.44
N LEU A 140 -9.23 6.75 -30.39
CA LEU A 140 -8.57 6.02 -29.31
C LEU A 140 -8.37 4.54 -29.64
N GLN A 141 -9.23 3.97 -30.51
CA GLN A 141 -9.13 2.55 -30.91
C GLN A 141 -7.97 2.27 -31.87
N GLY A 142 -7.58 3.23 -32.70
CA GLY A 142 -6.47 3.12 -33.66
C GLY A 142 -5.06 3.31 -33.07
N LEU A 143 -4.95 3.53 -31.77
CA LEU A 143 -3.66 3.83 -31.15
C LEU A 143 -2.78 2.59 -30.96
N SER A 144 -1.49 2.72 -31.28
CA SER A 144 -0.46 1.74 -30.92
C SER A 144 0.58 2.40 -29.98
N PRO A 145 0.78 1.91 -28.75
CA PRO A 145 -0.01 0.91 -28.02
C PRO A 145 -1.44 1.40 -27.70
N SER A 146 -2.35 0.44 -27.46
CA SER A 146 -3.76 0.75 -27.22
C SER A 146 -3.96 1.74 -26.05
N PHE A 147 -5.05 2.50 -26.09
CA PHE A 147 -5.36 3.46 -25.04
C PHE A 147 -5.38 2.84 -23.63
N LYS A 148 -5.91 1.63 -23.48
CA LYS A 148 -5.92 0.87 -22.21
C LYS A 148 -4.51 0.58 -21.70
N VAL A 149 -3.57 0.24 -22.57
CA VAL A 149 -2.16 0.00 -22.18
C VAL A 149 -1.49 1.30 -21.76
N ARG A 150 -1.72 2.40 -22.48
CA ARG A 150 -1.20 3.73 -22.11
C ARG A 150 -1.77 4.19 -20.77
N LEU A 151 -3.07 3.98 -20.54
CA LEU A 151 -3.74 4.33 -19.29
C LEU A 151 -3.15 3.57 -18.10
N ARG A 152 -3.00 2.25 -18.23
CA ARG A 152 -2.33 1.42 -17.21
C ARG A 152 -0.90 1.87 -16.93
N ALA A 153 -0.14 2.19 -17.95
CA ALA A 153 1.23 2.67 -17.77
C ALA A 153 1.27 4.02 -17.04
N LYS A 154 0.41 4.97 -17.44
CA LYS A 154 0.38 6.31 -16.83
C LYS A 154 -0.23 6.30 -15.43
N SER A 155 -1.29 5.53 -15.18
CA SER A 155 -1.84 5.37 -13.83
C SER A 155 -0.84 4.71 -12.88
N LYS A 156 -0.09 3.71 -13.35
CA LYS A 156 1.00 3.10 -12.57
C LYS A 156 2.07 4.13 -12.17
N GLU A 157 2.49 4.99 -13.08
CA GLU A 157 3.46 6.05 -12.81
C GLU A 157 2.94 7.02 -11.74
N LEU A 158 1.71 7.51 -11.88
CA LEU A 158 1.10 8.43 -10.93
C LEU A 158 0.87 7.79 -9.56
N LEU A 159 0.44 6.54 -9.49
CA LEU A 159 0.27 5.82 -8.22
C LEU A 159 1.60 5.63 -7.49
N ILE A 160 2.69 5.35 -8.22
CA ILE A 160 4.03 5.28 -7.63
C ILE A 160 4.45 6.66 -7.10
N GLU A 161 4.22 7.73 -7.86
CA GLU A 161 4.55 9.09 -7.43
C GLU A 161 3.76 9.49 -6.18
N GLU A 162 2.47 9.19 -6.13
CA GLU A 162 1.60 9.48 -4.98
C GLU A 162 2.05 8.71 -3.72
N GLU A 163 2.36 7.43 -3.86
CA GLU A 163 2.86 6.63 -2.75
C GLU A 163 4.24 7.14 -2.25
N LEU A 164 5.12 7.55 -3.14
CA LEU A 164 6.39 8.17 -2.76
C LEU A 164 6.18 9.50 -2.02
N ARG A 165 5.23 10.32 -2.48
CA ARG A 165 4.85 11.58 -1.81
C ARG A 165 4.30 11.31 -0.41
N ARG A 166 3.39 10.35 -0.29
CA ARG A 166 2.81 9.91 0.98
C ARG A 166 3.88 9.43 1.96
N ARG A 167 4.80 8.57 1.50
CA ARG A 167 5.92 8.08 2.34
C ARG A 167 6.85 9.20 2.80
N LYS A 168 7.16 10.16 1.92
CA LYS A 168 7.95 11.34 2.27
C LYS A 168 7.25 12.19 3.33
N ALA A 169 5.93 12.42 3.17
CA ALA A 169 5.14 13.18 4.14
C ALA A 169 5.11 12.50 5.51
N ILE A 170 4.88 11.18 5.57
CA ILE A 170 4.92 10.41 6.82
C ILE A 170 6.29 10.51 7.50
N LYS A 171 7.38 10.34 6.72
CA LYS A 171 8.74 10.47 7.25
C LYS A 171 9.03 11.88 7.81
N LEU A 172 8.56 12.91 7.11
CA LEU A 172 8.70 14.30 7.57
C LEU A 172 7.92 14.56 8.86
N ASN A 173 6.67 14.08 8.93
CA ASN A 173 5.85 14.23 10.13
C ASN A 173 6.48 13.53 11.33
N LEU A 174 6.96 12.31 11.16
CA LEU A 174 7.65 11.57 12.22
C LEU A 174 8.93 12.28 12.69
N ALA A 175 9.70 12.86 11.76
CA ALA A 175 10.88 13.65 12.10
C ALA A 175 10.52 14.91 12.88
N ASN A 176 9.45 15.62 12.49
CA ASN A 176 8.96 16.80 13.18
C ASN A 176 8.46 16.48 14.59
N GLU A 177 7.67 15.40 14.75
CA GLU A 177 7.21 14.92 16.07
C GLU A 177 8.41 14.59 16.98
N GLY A 178 9.43 13.94 16.44
CA GLY A 178 10.66 13.65 17.19
C GLY A 178 11.41 14.91 17.61
N LEU A 179 11.48 15.94 16.76
CA LEU A 179 12.08 17.22 17.10
C LEU A 179 11.27 17.99 18.16
N GLU A 180 9.95 17.96 18.07
CA GLU A 180 9.08 18.60 19.06
C GLU A 180 9.16 17.90 20.42
N ALA A 181 9.19 16.57 20.44
CA ALA A 181 9.38 15.79 21.66
C ALA A 181 10.70 16.16 22.35
N ARG A 182 11.80 16.20 21.60
CA ARG A 182 13.12 16.61 22.13
C ARG A 182 13.13 18.03 22.64
N LYS A 183 12.49 18.99 21.96
CA LYS A 183 12.36 20.37 22.45
C LYS A 183 11.59 20.44 23.76
N LYS A 184 10.49 19.70 23.87
CA LYS A 184 9.70 19.63 25.12
C LYS A 184 10.51 19.03 26.28
N GLU A 185 11.24 17.97 26.03
CA GLU A 185 12.13 17.36 27.03
C GLU A 185 13.24 18.34 27.48
N GLU A 186 13.85 19.05 26.53
CA GLU A 186 14.88 20.05 26.82
C GLU A 186 14.33 21.23 27.62
N GLU A 187 13.12 21.72 27.28
CA GLU A 187 12.43 22.75 28.05
C GLU A 187 12.15 22.31 29.50
N VAL A 188 11.62 21.08 29.67
CA VAL A 188 11.36 20.52 31.00
C VAL A 188 12.66 20.37 31.78
N ALA A 189 13.71 19.82 31.16
CA ALA A 189 15.02 19.67 31.78
C ALA A 189 15.66 21.01 32.13
N SER A 190 15.49 22.03 31.28
CA SER A 190 16.00 23.38 31.56
C SER A 190 15.23 24.06 32.70
N LYS A 191 13.91 23.91 32.76
CA LYS A 191 13.08 24.40 33.87
C LYS A 191 13.46 23.74 35.20
N LYS A 192 13.67 22.41 35.17
CA LYS A 192 14.09 21.66 36.35
C LYS A 192 15.48 22.10 36.84
N ARG A 193 16.45 22.24 35.95
CA ARG A 193 17.81 22.76 36.31
C ARG A 193 17.74 24.16 36.91
N LYS A 194 16.96 25.06 36.30
CA LYS A 194 16.79 26.43 36.87
C LYS A 194 16.16 26.40 38.26
N ALA A 195 15.15 25.57 38.49
CA ALA A 195 14.52 25.43 39.80
C ALA A 195 15.50 24.84 40.85
N GLU A 196 16.31 23.86 40.46
CA GLU A 196 17.34 23.27 41.30
C GLU A 196 18.46 24.30 41.63
N GLU A 197 18.90 25.09 40.66
CA GLU A 197 19.86 26.17 40.87
C GLU A 197 19.30 27.26 41.78
N GLU A 198 18.06 27.63 41.63
CA GLU A 198 17.39 28.62 42.48
C GLU A 198 17.26 28.12 43.91
N GLN A 199 16.86 26.86 44.11
CA GLN A 199 16.83 26.24 45.45
C GLN A 199 18.23 26.16 46.09
N ALA A 200 19.24 25.75 45.34
CA ALA A 200 20.62 25.71 45.82
C ALA A 200 21.16 27.12 46.13
N TRP A 201 20.78 28.10 45.34
CA TRP A 201 21.13 29.49 45.57
C TRP A 201 20.52 30.02 46.86
N GLU A 202 19.24 29.72 47.12
CA GLU A 202 18.53 30.14 48.34
C GLU A 202 19.08 29.39 49.56
N ALA A 203 19.31 28.08 49.47
CA ALA A 203 19.90 27.27 50.54
C ALA A 203 21.32 27.73 51.00
N ASN A 204 22.12 28.24 50.05
CA ASN A 204 23.45 28.76 50.33
C ASN A 204 23.50 30.26 50.61
N ARG A 205 22.34 30.89 50.83
CA ARG A 205 22.20 32.35 51.04
C ARG A 205 23.00 32.83 52.24
N ASP A 206 22.88 32.17 53.37
CA ASP A 206 23.55 32.56 54.63
C ASP A 206 25.09 32.39 54.53
N GLN A 207 25.55 31.32 53.89
CA GLN A 207 26.98 31.11 53.62
C GLN A 207 27.56 32.21 52.69
N ARG A 208 26.83 32.65 51.71
CA ARG A 208 27.25 33.76 50.81
C ARG A 208 27.33 35.08 51.59
N ILE A 209 26.33 35.35 52.44
CA ILE A 209 26.30 36.56 53.29
C ILE A 209 27.50 36.55 54.26
N ASP A 210 27.79 35.46 54.91
CA ASP A 210 28.90 35.36 55.81
C ASP A 210 30.26 35.45 55.11
N SER A 211 30.42 34.82 53.96
CA SER A 211 31.60 34.94 53.08
C SER A 211 31.82 36.41 52.67
N TRP A 212 30.74 37.09 52.24
CA TRP A 212 30.83 38.49 51.85
C TRP A 212 31.19 39.43 53.05
N ARG A 213 30.62 39.17 54.23
CA ARG A 213 30.96 39.90 55.48
C ARG A 213 32.44 39.65 55.89
N SER A 214 32.94 38.47 55.83
CA SER A 214 34.35 38.15 56.11
C SER A 214 35.33 38.81 55.14
N PHE A 215 34.98 38.82 53.87
CA PHE A 215 35.73 39.52 52.83
C PHE A 215 35.76 41.03 53.04
N SER A 216 34.64 41.64 53.34
CA SER A 216 34.51 43.10 53.65
C SER A 216 35.31 43.49 54.85
N ASN A 217 35.24 42.70 55.95
CA ASN A 217 36.02 42.92 57.19
C ASN A 217 37.53 42.77 56.98
N ASN A 218 38.01 41.79 56.18
CA ASN A 218 39.41 41.62 55.88
C ASN A 218 39.96 42.73 54.97
N GLY A 219 39.17 43.22 54.03
CA GLY A 219 39.51 44.37 53.19
C GLY A 219 39.69 45.67 54.00
N SER A 220 38.87 45.88 55.03
CA SER A 220 38.94 47.00 55.96
C SER A 220 40.19 46.92 56.83
N LYS A 221 40.57 45.76 57.30
CA LYS A 221 41.79 45.51 58.11
C LYS A 221 43.07 45.75 57.34
N LYS A 222 43.11 45.34 56.04
CA LYS A 222 44.29 45.63 55.16
C LYS A 222 44.47 47.15 54.91
N LYS A 223 43.40 47.91 54.67
CA LYS A 223 43.50 49.37 54.50
C LYS A 223 43.92 50.10 55.76
N LYS A 224 43.52 49.66 57.01
CA LYS A 224 44.00 50.26 58.27
C LYS A 224 45.47 49.95 58.50
N LYS A 225 45.99 48.76 58.24
CA LYS A 225 47.43 48.42 58.38
C LYS A 225 48.33 49.23 57.42
N GLN A 226 47.92 49.47 56.19
CA GLN A 226 48.65 50.31 55.25
C GLN A 226 48.69 51.75 55.66
N LYS A 227 47.61 52.34 56.25
CA LYS A 227 47.61 53.71 56.74
C LYS A 227 48.52 53.94 57.96
N ILE A 228 48.68 52.92 58.83
CA ILE A 228 49.57 52.98 60.01
C ILE A 228 51.05 52.89 59.61
N ALA A 229 51.38 52.18 58.53
CA ALA A 229 52.77 52.04 58.02
C ALA A 229 53.31 53.28 57.30
N ILE A 230 52.46 54.23 56.92
CA ILE A 230 52.83 55.46 56.24
C ILE A 230 53.05 56.64 57.22
N LEU A 231 52.68 56.49 58.51
CA LEU A 231 52.75 57.51 59.52
C LEU A 231 53.85 57.25 60.59
N GLY A 232 54.78 56.31 60.37
CA GLY A 232 55.90 56.01 61.21
C GLY A 232 57.27 56.27 60.54
#